data_66b0012af8f2c64d85bf8d8921519de3
#
_entry.id   66b0012af8f2c64d85bf8d8921519de3
#
_cell.length_a   1.000
_cell.length_b   1.000
_cell.length_c   1.000
_cell.angle_alpha   90.00
_cell.angle_beta   90.00
_cell.angle_gamma   90.00
#
_symmetry.space_group_name_H-M   'P 1'
#
loop_
_entity.id
_entity.type
_entity.pdbx_description
1 polymer ?
#
loop_
_entity_poly.entity_id
_entity_poly.type
_entity_poly.pdbx_seq_one_letter_code
_entity_poly.pdbx_strand_id
1 'polypeptide(L)'
;VSSLRLNVNVAERQKVQLVATATDADAAAEIEKGVRGGLGMVKTLFLATLLAVPAGEGQVGKSTRSYFTRLANSLEKRLQPKRDGATVTLEAGLEFTNTAIAVGLLLPAVQQAREAARRAQAMNNMKQMMLAFHNYHDRYGHFPAQANYDNNGKPLLSWRVHILPFIDQQALYSRFKLNEPWNSPHNRQLIRLMPPTYANPNLPSGGVTNYLAVVGADSVVSTTGVNVRQITDGTSRTVVLVEVDANRAVPWTKPVDHEFNEKAPKAGLGALRTGVFLTAFADGTVRGVRISVDPNILRALVTKSGREVIGEF
;
A
#
# COMPACT_ATOMS: atom_id res chain seq x y z
N VAL A 1 43.39 -14.66 -16.22
CA VAL A 1 42.66 -14.65 -17.51
C VAL A 1 43.59 -14.01 -18.54
N SER A 2 44.00 -14.75 -19.55
CA SER A 2 44.85 -14.25 -20.65
C SER A 2 44.06 -13.50 -21.73
N SER A 3 42.81 -13.87 -21.93
CA SER A 3 41.87 -13.14 -22.79
C SER A 3 40.39 -13.41 -22.39
N LEU A 4 39.55 -12.41 -22.65
CA LEU A 4 38.07 -12.53 -22.54
C LEU A 4 37.51 -12.12 -23.92
N ARG A 5 36.73 -13.00 -24.54
CA ARG A 5 36.04 -12.74 -25.80
C ARG A 5 34.54 -12.94 -25.67
N LEU A 6 33.81 -11.96 -26.22
CA LEU A 6 32.35 -12.07 -26.34
C LEU A 6 32.03 -12.36 -27.83
N ASN A 7 31.50 -13.51 -28.12
CA ASN A 7 31.04 -13.89 -29.45
C ASN A 7 29.51 -13.82 -29.49
N VAL A 8 28.97 -13.05 -30.44
CA VAL A 8 27.51 -12.99 -30.66
C VAL A 8 27.25 -13.57 -32.05
N ASN A 9 26.62 -14.73 -32.10
CA ASN A 9 26.19 -15.34 -33.35
C ASN A 9 24.70 -15.13 -33.57
N VAL A 10 24.36 -14.26 -34.51
CA VAL A 10 22.97 -13.86 -34.83
C VAL A 10 22.36 -14.75 -35.91
N ALA A 11 23.19 -15.46 -36.72
CA ALA A 11 22.71 -16.09 -37.94
C ALA A 11 22.09 -17.50 -37.78
N GLU A 12 22.60 -18.37 -36.90
CA GLU A 12 22.18 -19.76 -36.92
C GLU A 12 21.41 -20.28 -35.68
N ARG A 13 21.50 -19.67 -34.53
CA ARG A 13 20.71 -20.02 -33.30
C ARG A 13 20.63 -18.89 -32.29
N GLN A 14 20.90 -17.66 -32.72
CA GLN A 14 20.85 -16.51 -31.82
C GLN A 14 21.50 -16.81 -30.45
N LYS A 15 22.78 -17.22 -30.47
CA LYS A 15 23.53 -17.57 -29.26
C LYS A 15 24.50 -16.44 -28.91
N VAL A 16 24.54 -16.08 -27.63
CA VAL A 16 25.58 -15.28 -27.04
C VAL A 16 26.55 -16.21 -26.33
N GLN A 17 27.82 -16.13 -26.65
CA GLN A 17 28.85 -16.97 -26.09
C GLN A 17 29.93 -16.08 -25.46
N LEU A 18 30.17 -16.26 -24.17
CA LEU A 18 31.29 -15.64 -23.46
C LEU A 18 32.41 -16.68 -23.34
N VAL A 19 33.57 -16.39 -23.90
CA VAL A 19 34.74 -17.28 -23.87
C VAL A 19 35.84 -16.60 -23.06
N ALA A 20 36.25 -17.26 -21.97
CA ALA A 20 37.40 -16.85 -21.16
C ALA A 20 38.53 -17.86 -21.38
N THR A 21 39.71 -17.40 -21.80
CA THR A 21 40.92 -18.23 -21.93
C THR A 21 41.84 -17.95 -20.74
N ALA A 22 42.20 -18.99 -20.01
CA ALA A 22 43.12 -18.95 -18.88
C ALA A 22 44.56 -19.21 -19.35
N THR A 23 45.54 -19.07 -18.47
CA THR A 23 46.94 -19.38 -18.70
C THR A 23 47.18 -20.88 -18.78
N ASP A 24 46.44 -21.65 -18.02
CA ASP A 24 46.50 -23.10 -17.89
C ASP A 24 45.16 -23.68 -17.49
N ALA A 25 45.10 -25.01 -17.34
CA ALA A 25 43.87 -25.73 -17.00
C ALA A 25 43.42 -25.51 -15.56
N ASP A 26 44.35 -25.24 -14.63
CA ASP A 26 44.04 -25.03 -13.23
C ASP A 26 43.41 -23.63 -13.05
N ALA A 27 43.95 -22.62 -13.68
CA ALA A 27 43.38 -21.30 -13.72
C ALA A 27 41.99 -21.29 -14.41
N ALA A 28 41.74 -22.13 -15.41
CA ALA A 28 40.45 -22.33 -16.03
C ALA A 28 39.44 -22.98 -15.05
N ALA A 29 39.88 -23.91 -14.22
CA ALA A 29 39.02 -24.52 -13.19
C ALA A 29 38.56 -23.49 -12.14
N GLU A 30 39.44 -22.59 -11.72
CA GLU A 30 39.06 -21.50 -10.79
C GLU A 30 38.09 -20.51 -11.44
N ILE A 31 38.26 -20.17 -12.71
CA ILE A 31 37.30 -19.33 -13.45
C ILE A 31 35.94 -20.00 -13.55
N GLU A 32 35.88 -21.30 -13.90
CA GLU A 32 34.64 -22.05 -13.95
C GLU A 32 33.91 -22.03 -12.61
N LYS A 33 34.62 -22.27 -11.51
CA LYS A 33 34.09 -22.26 -10.14
C LYS A 33 33.58 -20.86 -9.77
N GLY A 34 34.31 -19.82 -10.11
CA GLY A 34 33.89 -18.43 -9.89
C GLY A 34 32.63 -18.07 -10.65
N VAL A 35 32.52 -18.48 -11.93
CA VAL A 35 31.31 -18.25 -12.75
C VAL A 35 30.10 -19.02 -12.18
N ARG A 36 30.27 -20.27 -11.78
CA ARG A 36 29.20 -21.06 -11.13
C ARG A 36 28.74 -20.42 -9.82
N GLY A 37 29.68 -19.99 -8.98
CA GLY A 37 29.38 -19.29 -7.72
C GLY A 37 28.64 -17.97 -7.96
N GLY A 38 29.08 -17.19 -8.93
CA GLY A 38 28.43 -15.93 -9.33
C GLY A 38 26.98 -16.15 -9.82
N LEU A 39 26.74 -17.15 -10.66
CA LEU A 39 25.40 -17.50 -11.12
C LEU A 39 24.48 -17.95 -9.98
N GLY A 40 25.01 -18.74 -9.03
CA GLY A 40 24.28 -19.13 -7.82
C GLY A 40 23.92 -17.94 -6.94
N MET A 41 24.84 -16.96 -6.78
CA MET A 41 24.59 -15.74 -6.02
C MET A 41 23.52 -14.86 -6.69
N VAL A 42 23.58 -14.68 -8.02
CA VAL A 42 22.56 -13.94 -8.79
C VAL A 42 21.19 -14.59 -8.64
N LYS A 43 21.11 -15.94 -8.75
CA LYS A 43 19.88 -16.69 -8.50
C LYS A 43 19.32 -16.44 -7.10
N THR A 44 20.18 -16.54 -6.08
CA THR A 44 19.78 -16.35 -4.68
C THR A 44 19.28 -14.93 -4.44
N LEU A 45 19.97 -13.92 -4.98
CA LEU A 45 19.56 -12.52 -4.88
C LEU A 45 18.23 -12.27 -5.59
N PHE A 46 18.06 -12.84 -6.79
CA PHE A 46 16.82 -12.75 -7.56
C PHE A 46 15.63 -13.39 -6.82
N LEU A 47 15.81 -14.60 -6.27
CA LEU A 47 14.79 -15.26 -5.47
C LEU A 47 14.51 -14.52 -4.16
N ALA A 48 15.53 -14.00 -3.47
CA ALA A 48 15.36 -13.21 -2.26
C ALA A 48 14.56 -11.93 -2.52
N THR A 49 14.83 -11.22 -3.62
CA THR A 49 14.07 -10.04 -4.03
C THR A 49 12.61 -10.37 -4.34
N LEU A 50 12.35 -11.50 -4.99
CA LEU A 50 11.02 -11.99 -5.29
C LEU A 50 10.25 -12.46 -4.05
N LEU A 51 10.94 -13.07 -3.09
CA LEU A 51 10.35 -13.56 -1.84
C LEU A 51 10.10 -12.43 -0.83
N ALA A 52 10.90 -11.36 -0.88
CA ALA A 52 10.70 -10.15 -0.07
C ALA A 52 9.46 -9.34 -0.50
N VAL A 53 8.95 -9.58 -1.72
CA VAL A 53 7.67 -8.99 -2.15
C VAL A 53 6.54 -9.79 -1.49
N PRO A 54 5.69 -9.18 -0.63
CA PRO A 54 4.56 -9.87 -0.04
C PRO A 54 3.65 -10.39 -1.16
N ALA A 55 3.70 -11.69 -1.41
CA ALA A 55 2.72 -12.34 -2.27
C ALA A 55 1.41 -12.37 -1.47
N GLY A 56 0.34 -11.77 -1.98
CA GLY A 56 -0.97 -11.94 -1.40
C GLY A 56 -1.26 -13.43 -1.18
N GLU A 57 -1.94 -13.77 -0.09
CA GLU A 57 -2.22 -15.15 0.33
C GLU A 57 -3.11 -15.95 -0.64
N GLY A 58 -3.48 -15.38 -1.79
CA GLY A 58 -4.31 -16.00 -2.82
C GLY A 58 -3.55 -16.95 -3.75
N GLN A 59 -4.32 -17.78 -4.50
CA GLN A 59 -3.83 -18.75 -5.46
C GLN A 59 -2.89 -18.14 -6.53
N VAL A 60 -3.13 -16.88 -6.92
CA VAL A 60 -2.30 -16.11 -7.86
C VAL A 60 -0.89 -15.86 -7.31
N GLY A 61 -0.76 -15.54 -6.02
CA GLY A 61 0.54 -15.33 -5.38
C GLY A 61 1.40 -16.60 -5.33
N LYS A 62 0.79 -17.76 -5.04
CA LYS A 62 1.46 -19.06 -5.03
C LYS A 62 1.91 -19.47 -6.43
N SER A 63 1.07 -19.29 -7.44
CA SER A 63 1.38 -19.61 -8.84
C SER A 63 2.51 -18.74 -9.39
N THR A 64 2.50 -17.43 -9.09
CA THR A 64 3.55 -16.49 -9.50
C THR A 64 4.89 -16.87 -8.87
N ARG A 65 4.92 -17.16 -7.57
CA ARG A 65 6.14 -17.60 -6.86
C ARG A 65 6.69 -18.91 -7.42
N SER A 66 5.82 -19.89 -7.67
CA SER A 66 6.18 -21.18 -8.29
C SER A 66 6.73 -21.00 -9.71
N TYR A 67 6.15 -20.11 -10.51
CA TYR A 67 6.63 -19.78 -11.86
C TYR A 67 8.05 -19.18 -11.82
N PHE A 68 8.29 -18.17 -11.02
CA PHE A 68 9.60 -17.53 -10.91
C PHE A 68 10.66 -18.45 -10.31
N THR A 69 10.32 -19.32 -9.37
CA THR A 69 11.24 -20.32 -8.86
C THR A 69 11.64 -21.32 -9.94
N ARG A 70 10.68 -21.81 -10.75
CA ARG A 70 10.95 -22.67 -11.90
C ARG A 70 11.81 -21.97 -12.94
N LEU A 71 11.54 -20.69 -13.22
CA LEU A 71 12.34 -19.89 -14.13
C LEU A 71 13.78 -19.76 -13.65
N ALA A 72 14.01 -19.35 -12.40
CA ALA A 72 15.35 -19.23 -11.82
C ALA A 72 16.15 -20.54 -11.87
N ASN A 73 15.50 -21.67 -11.56
CA ASN A 73 16.11 -23.00 -11.66
C ASN A 73 16.41 -23.41 -13.11
N SER A 74 15.54 -23.06 -14.05
CA SER A 74 15.75 -23.30 -15.49
C SER A 74 16.92 -22.49 -16.03
N LEU A 75 17.10 -21.23 -15.56
CA LEU A 75 18.20 -20.36 -15.91
C LEU A 75 19.54 -20.95 -15.44
N GLU A 76 19.63 -21.37 -14.20
CA GLU A 76 20.84 -22.00 -13.66
C GLU A 76 21.24 -23.26 -14.43
N LYS A 77 20.28 -24.11 -14.81
CA LYS A 77 20.55 -25.30 -15.61
C LYS A 77 21.03 -25.00 -17.03
N ARG A 78 20.53 -23.92 -17.64
CA ARG A 78 20.89 -23.52 -19.03
C ARG A 78 22.18 -22.73 -19.11
N LEU A 79 22.54 -21.98 -18.06
CA LEU A 79 23.76 -21.18 -17.97
C LEU A 79 24.88 -21.93 -17.26
N GLN A 80 25.17 -23.15 -17.68
CA GLN A 80 26.29 -23.89 -17.12
C GLN A 80 27.58 -23.56 -17.89
N PRO A 81 28.65 -23.08 -17.21
CA PRO A 81 29.94 -22.93 -17.85
C PRO A 81 30.48 -24.31 -18.25
N LYS A 82 31.03 -24.39 -19.45
CA LYS A 82 31.72 -25.55 -19.99
C LYS A 82 33.20 -25.26 -20.05
N ARG A 83 34.03 -26.17 -19.58
CA ARG A 83 35.47 -26.07 -19.64
C ARG A 83 36.03 -27.05 -20.68
N ASP A 84 36.94 -26.57 -21.49
CA ASP A 84 37.76 -27.37 -22.41
C ASP A 84 39.21 -26.87 -22.32
N GLY A 85 40.07 -27.68 -21.69
CA GLY A 85 41.45 -27.33 -21.39
C GLY A 85 41.55 -26.04 -20.59
N ALA A 86 42.23 -25.03 -21.16
CA ALA A 86 42.42 -23.72 -20.59
C ALA A 86 41.28 -22.72 -20.92
N THR A 87 40.20 -23.19 -21.57
CA THR A 87 39.12 -22.33 -22.03
C THR A 87 37.81 -22.63 -21.23
N VAL A 88 37.14 -21.59 -20.75
CA VAL A 88 35.83 -21.64 -20.13
C VAL A 88 34.83 -20.92 -21.01
N THR A 89 33.77 -21.58 -21.40
CA THR A 89 32.70 -21.07 -22.26
C THR A 89 31.39 -21.03 -21.54
N LEU A 90 30.71 -19.88 -21.53
CA LEU A 90 29.33 -19.72 -21.08
C LEU A 90 28.47 -19.41 -22.30
N GLU A 91 27.48 -20.26 -22.57
CA GLU A 91 26.54 -20.08 -23.70
C GLU A 91 25.16 -19.68 -23.20
N ALA A 92 24.58 -18.66 -23.82
CA ALA A 92 23.18 -18.25 -23.64
C ALA A 92 22.47 -18.19 -24.99
N GLY A 93 21.36 -18.91 -25.14
CA GLY A 93 20.48 -18.77 -26.31
C GLY A 93 19.67 -17.45 -26.24
N LEU A 94 19.34 -16.88 -27.39
CA LEU A 94 18.49 -15.65 -27.44
C LEU A 94 17.06 -15.86 -26.96
N GLU A 95 16.57 -17.11 -26.89
CA GLU A 95 15.35 -17.42 -26.15
C GLU A 95 15.46 -17.03 -24.66
N PHE A 96 16.69 -17.06 -24.14
CA PHE A 96 17.02 -16.60 -22.80
C PHE A 96 16.97 -15.09 -22.68
N THR A 97 17.55 -14.34 -23.64
CA THR A 97 17.50 -12.86 -23.64
C THR A 97 16.08 -12.36 -23.77
N ASN A 98 15.24 -12.95 -24.61
CA ASN A 98 13.82 -12.62 -24.71
C ASN A 98 13.06 -12.91 -23.43
N THR A 99 13.36 -14.03 -22.76
CA THR A 99 12.73 -14.38 -21.47
C THR A 99 13.19 -13.43 -20.34
N ALA A 100 14.47 -13.11 -20.28
CA ALA A 100 15.02 -12.15 -19.29
C ALA A 100 14.49 -10.74 -19.51
N ILE A 101 14.38 -10.30 -20.77
CA ILE A 101 13.76 -9.02 -21.12
C ILE A 101 12.25 -9.04 -20.78
N ALA A 102 11.54 -10.11 -21.11
CA ALA A 102 10.12 -10.25 -20.77
C ALA A 102 9.90 -10.20 -19.25
N VAL A 103 10.74 -10.86 -18.45
CA VAL A 103 10.69 -10.81 -16.97
C VAL A 103 11.02 -9.39 -16.46
N GLY A 104 12.04 -8.74 -17.04
CA GLY A 104 12.41 -7.37 -16.71
C GLY A 104 11.29 -6.36 -16.99
N LEU A 105 10.51 -6.57 -18.06
CA LEU A 105 9.37 -5.74 -18.42
C LEU A 105 8.11 -6.08 -17.61
N LEU A 106 7.91 -7.36 -17.24
CA LEU A 106 6.74 -7.80 -16.48
C LEU A 106 6.81 -7.39 -15.00
N LEU A 107 7.99 -7.31 -14.40
CA LEU A 107 8.13 -6.98 -12.98
C LEU A 107 7.59 -5.59 -12.65
N PRO A 108 7.91 -4.49 -13.37
CA PRO A 108 7.29 -3.19 -13.17
C PRO A 108 5.78 -3.21 -13.39
N ALA A 109 5.29 -3.93 -14.42
CA ALA A 109 3.87 -4.04 -14.70
C ALA A 109 3.10 -4.73 -13.56
N VAL A 110 3.66 -5.82 -13.01
CA VAL A 110 3.08 -6.51 -11.85
C VAL A 110 3.08 -5.62 -10.60
N GLN A 111 4.14 -4.83 -10.36
CA GLN A 111 4.19 -3.88 -9.25
C GLN A 111 3.13 -2.78 -9.40
N GLN A 112 2.97 -2.23 -10.60
CA GLN A 112 1.94 -1.23 -10.89
C GLN A 112 0.53 -1.81 -10.72
N ALA A 113 0.28 -3.03 -11.21
CA ALA A 113 -1.00 -3.72 -11.04
C ALA A 113 -1.34 -3.97 -9.55
N ARG A 114 -0.34 -4.38 -8.76
CA ARG A 114 -0.51 -4.57 -7.31
C ARG A 114 -0.80 -3.26 -6.59
N GLU A 115 -0.11 -2.18 -6.95
CA GLU A 115 -0.37 -0.87 -6.33
C GLU A 115 -1.73 -0.33 -6.74
N ALA A 116 -2.15 -0.51 -8.00
CA ALA A 116 -3.49 -0.18 -8.47
C ALA A 116 -4.57 -0.97 -7.69
N ALA A 117 -4.35 -2.27 -7.46
CA ALA A 117 -5.26 -3.11 -6.69
C ALA A 117 -5.34 -2.66 -5.21
N ARG A 118 -4.19 -2.37 -4.57
CA ARG A 118 -4.15 -1.82 -3.20
C ARG A 118 -4.86 -0.47 -3.10
N ARG A 119 -4.66 0.40 -4.10
CA ARG A 119 -5.35 1.69 -4.16
C ARG A 119 -6.86 1.50 -4.32
N ALA A 120 -7.31 0.63 -5.20
CA ALA A 120 -8.73 0.32 -5.38
C ALA A 120 -9.36 -0.24 -4.10
N GLN A 121 -8.68 -1.13 -3.40
CA GLN A 121 -9.13 -1.66 -2.11
C GLN A 121 -9.24 -0.57 -1.05
N ALA A 122 -8.23 0.31 -0.93
CA ALA A 122 -8.25 1.43 0.00
C ALA A 122 -9.42 2.39 -0.31
N MET A 123 -9.66 2.72 -1.58
CA MET A 123 -10.80 3.52 -2.00
C MET A 123 -12.14 2.86 -1.66
N ASN A 124 -12.27 1.54 -1.87
CA ASN A 124 -13.47 0.80 -1.51
C ASN A 124 -13.71 0.78 0.01
N ASN A 125 -12.65 0.62 0.81
CA ASN A 125 -12.73 0.72 2.26
C ASN A 125 -13.28 2.08 2.70
N MET A 126 -12.73 3.17 2.15
CA MET A 126 -13.20 4.54 2.46
C MET A 126 -14.65 4.77 2.00
N LYS A 127 -15.07 4.22 0.84
CA LYS A 127 -16.46 4.28 0.39
C LYS A 127 -17.41 3.56 1.34
N GLN A 128 -17.02 2.37 1.85
CA GLN A 128 -17.82 1.64 2.84
C GLN A 128 -17.96 2.42 4.15
N MET A 129 -16.87 3.09 4.61
CA MET A 129 -16.94 3.95 5.78
C MET A 129 -17.88 5.14 5.55
N MET A 130 -17.84 5.79 4.38
CA MET A 130 -18.75 6.90 4.08
C MET A 130 -20.20 6.43 3.94
N LEU A 131 -20.45 5.27 3.35
CA LEU A 131 -21.78 4.67 3.33
C LEU A 131 -22.30 4.45 4.76
N ALA A 132 -21.44 3.96 5.65
CA ALA A 132 -21.79 3.81 7.07
C ALA A 132 -22.05 5.15 7.76
N PHE A 133 -21.34 6.23 7.39
CA PHE A 133 -21.63 7.59 7.86
C PHE A 133 -23.04 8.05 7.44
N HIS A 134 -23.44 7.80 6.18
CA HIS A 134 -24.79 8.14 5.70
C HIS A 134 -25.87 7.29 6.42
N ASN A 135 -25.66 5.98 6.55
CA ASN A 135 -26.59 5.12 7.27
C ASN A 135 -26.73 5.52 8.76
N TYR A 136 -25.62 5.96 9.38
CA TYR A 136 -25.62 6.52 10.72
C TYR A 136 -26.42 7.84 10.76
N HIS A 137 -26.22 8.73 9.77
CA HIS A 137 -26.95 9.97 9.64
C HIS A 137 -28.47 9.72 9.45
N ASP A 138 -28.86 8.77 8.64
CA ASP A 138 -30.27 8.41 8.41
C ASP A 138 -30.93 7.92 9.71
N ARG A 139 -30.18 7.23 10.56
CA ARG A 139 -30.66 6.71 11.83
C ARG A 139 -30.73 7.76 12.92
N TYR A 140 -29.74 8.64 13.01
CA TYR A 140 -29.54 9.56 14.15
C TYR A 140 -29.73 11.04 13.80
N GLY A 141 -29.90 11.39 12.51
CA GLY A 141 -30.11 12.75 12.05
C GLY A 141 -28.84 13.59 11.88
N HIS A 142 -27.68 12.99 12.13
CA HIS A 142 -26.37 13.65 11.99
C HIS A 142 -25.27 12.63 11.69
N PHE A 143 -24.17 13.08 11.11
CA PHE A 143 -22.94 12.28 10.97
C PHE A 143 -22.35 11.95 12.34
N PRO A 144 -21.55 10.87 12.46
CA PRO A 144 -20.91 10.52 13.73
C PRO A 144 -20.05 11.68 14.27
N ALA A 145 -20.12 11.89 15.58
CA ALA A 145 -19.14 12.73 16.27
C ALA A 145 -17.78 12.02 16.30
N GLN A 146 -16.68 12.76 16.47
CA GLN A 146 -15.30 12.21 16.54
C GLN A 146 -15.20 11.06 17.56
N ALA A 147 -15.88 11.19 18.68
CA ALA A 147 -15.91 10.21 19.74
C ALA A 147 -17.24 10.30 20.54
N ASN A 148 -17.50 9.32 21.37
CA ASN A 148 -18.36 9.55 22.52
C ASN A 148 -17.52 10.05 23.71
N TYR A 149 -18.14 10.79 24.60
CA TYR A 149 -17.46 11.48 25.70
C TYR A 149 -18.09 11.09 27.05
N ASP A 150 -17.28 11.10 28.10
CA ASP A 150 -17.77 10.98 29.46
C ASP A 150 -18.36 12.31 29.96
N ASN A 151 -18.88 12.32 31.19
CA ASN A 151 -19.49 13.51 31.78
C ASN A 151 -18.49 14.69 32.01
N ASN A 152 -17.20 14.42 31.92
CA ASN A 152 -16.14 15.41 32.07
C ASN A 152 -15.60 15.89 30.69
N GLY A 153 -16.21 15.44 29.57
CA GLY A 153 -15.79 15.78 28.22
C GLY A 153 -14.57 15.00 27.74
N LYS A 154 -14.15 13.92 28.42
CA LYS A 154 -13.05 13.07 27.99
C LYS A 154 -13.51 12.12 26.90
N PRO A 155 -12.82 12.02 25.74
CA PRO A 155 -13.16 11.10 24.67
C PRO A 155 -12.91 9.64 25.07
N LEU A 156 -13.87 8.76 24.81
CA LEU A 156 -13.83 7.35 25.18
C LEU A 156 -13.50 6.45 23.99
N LEU A 157 -14.36 6.40 22.98
CA LEU A 157 -14.24 5.54 21.80
C LEU A 157 -14.40 6.36 20.52
N SER A 158 -13.63 6.01 19.49
CA SER A 158 -13.67 6.65 18.18
C SER A 158 -15.00 6.46 17.45
N TRP A 159 -15.34 7.36 16.53
CA TRP A 159 -16.44 7.21 15.58
C TRP A 159 -16.41 5.86 14.85
N ARG A 160 -15.24 5.26 14.65
CA ARG A 160 -15.06 3.96 13.99
C ARG A 160 -15.78 2.84 14.75
N VAL A 161 -15.85 2.94 16.08
CA VAL A 161 -16.64 2.00 16.91
C VAL A 161 -18.12 2.23 16.71
N HIS A 162 -18.55 3.50 16.63
CA HIS A 162 -19.97 3.85 16.53
C HIS A 162 -20.60 3.51 15.17
N ILE A 163 -19.82 3.39 14.10
CA ILE A 163 -20.32 2.96 12.79
C ILE A 163 -20.24 1.45 12.55
N LEU A 164 -19.75 0.65 13.49
CA LEU A 164 -19.69 -0.82 13.36
C LEU A 164 -21.04 -1.47 12.98
N PRO A 165 -22.19 -1.05 13.54
CA PRO A 165 -23.48 -1.60 13.15
C PRO A 165 -23.82 -1.39 11.65
N PHE A 166 -23.25 -0.38 11.03
CA PHE A 166 -23.50 0.01 9.64
C PHE A 166 -22.49 -0.53 8.64
N ILE A 167 -21.53 -1.37 9.11
CA ILE A 167 -20.56 -2.11 8.29
C ILE A 167 -20.62 -3.61 8.60
N ASP A 168 -21.81 -4.12 8.93
CA ASP A 168 -22.07 -5.53 9.26
C ASP A 168 -21.29 -6.07 10.47
N GLN A 169 -20.92 -5.21 11.42
CA GLN A 169 -20.14 -5.55 12.62
C GLN A 169 -20.94 -5.33 13.92
N GLN A 170 -22.25 -5.56 13.89
CA GLN A 170 -23.13 -5.41 15.07
C GLN A 170 -22.69 -6.32 16.24
N ALA A 171 -22.26 -7.56 15.94
CA ALA A 171 -21.78 -8.49 16.95
C ALA A 171 -20.49 -8.01 17.64
N LEU A 172 -19.60 -7.31 16.92
CA LEU A 172 -18.42 -6.70 17.50
C LEU A 172 -18.79 -5.45 18.32
N TYR A 173 -19.71 -4.62 17.81
CA TYR A 173 -20.19 -3.43 18.51
C TYR A 173 -20.75 -3.76 19.90
N SER A 174 -21.58 -4.80 20.02
CA SER A 174 -22.20 -5.21 21.30
C SER A 174 -21.18 -5.70 22.36
N ARG A 175 -19.94 -5.98 21.95
CA ARG A 175 -18.86 -6.36 22.87
C ARG A 175 -18.17 -5.16 23.50
N PHE A 176 -18.31 -3.94 22.95
CA PHE A 176 -17.70 -2.74 23.50
C PHE A 176 -18.46 -2.26 24.74
N LYS A 177 -17.73 -1.88 25.76
CA LYS A 177 -18.24 -1.08 26.88
C LYS A 177 -18.12 0.39 26.52
N LEU A 178 -19.22 0.96 26.05
CA LEU A 178 -19.25 2.31 25.48
C LEU A 178 -18.95 3.42 26.51
N ASN A 179 -19.10 3.14 27.80
CA ASN A 179 -18.80 4.03 28.92
C ASN A 179 -17.36 3.90 29.44
N GLU A 180 -16.55 3.03 28.84
CA GLU A 180 -15.13 2.88 29.16
C GLU A 180 -14.24 3.42 28.04
N PRO A 181 -13.04 3.94 28.36
CA PRO A 181 -12.12 4.41 27.33
C PRO A 181 -11.61 3.26 26.43
N TRP A 182 -11.15 3.62 25.24
CA TRP A 182 -10.64 2.69 24.22
C TRP A 182 -9.51 1.76 24.73
N ASN A 183 -8.72 2.23 25.70
CA ASN A 183 -7.58 1.53 26.31
C ASN A 183 -7.90 0.88 27.66
N SER A 184 -9.18 0.82 28.06
CA SER A 184 -9.57 0.07 29.26
C SER A 184 -9.17 -1.41 29.14
N PRO A 185 -8.98 -2.15 30.26
CA PRO A 185 -8.63 -3.57 30.22
C PRO A 185 -9.56 -4.40 29.33
N HIS A 186 -10.84 -4.04 29.28
CA HIS A 186 -11.83 -4.71 28.44
C HIS A 186 -11.73 -4.30 26.97
N ASN A 187 -11.88 -3.01 26.66
CA ASN A 187 -11.94 -2.51 25.27
C ASN A 187 -10.63 -2.72 24.52
N ARG A 188 -9.48 -2.63 25.21
CA ARG A 188 -8.17 -2.86 24.63
C ARG A 188 -8.01 -4.24 23.97
N GLN A 189 -8.69 -5.27 24.50
CA GLN A 189 -8.64 -6.62 23.92
C GLN A 189 -9.34 -6.70 22.57
N LEU A 190 -10.29 -5.79 22.29
CA LEU A 190 -11.04 -5.74 21.05
C LEU A 190 -10.29 -5.08 19.89
N ILE A 191 -9.18 -4.38 20.16
CA ILE A 191 -8.35 -3.74 19.11
C ILE A 191 -7.89 -4.75 18.06
N ARG A 192 -7.51 -5.97 18.47
CA ARG A 192 -7.11 -7.06 17.57
C ARG A 192 -8.20 -7.57 16.63
N LEU A 193 -9.46 -7.24 16.90
CA LEU A 193 -10.63 -7.63 16.11
C LEU A 193 -11.02 -6.55 15.09
N MET A 194 -10.07 -5.74 14.66
CA MET A 194 -10.28 -4.68 13.67
C MET A 194 -10.95 -5.22 12.40
N PRO A 195 -12.08 -4.65 11.97
CA PRO A 195 -12.70 -4.99 10.70
C PRO A 195 -11.77 -4.73 9.50
N PRO A 196 -11.83 -5.56 8.44
CA PRO A 196 -11.05 -5.35 7.22
C PRO A 196 -11.25 -3.98 6.57
N THR A 197 -12.42 -3.38 6.74
CA THR A 197 -12.77 -2.04 6.25
C THR A 197 -11.83 -0.94 6.79
N TYR A 198 -11.27 -1.13 7.99
CA TYR A 198 -10.32 -0.17 8.59
C TYR A 198 -8.86 -0.52 8.29
N ALA A 199 -8.59 -1.68 7.69
CA ALA A 199 -7.24 -2.11 7.36
C ALA A 199 -6.78 -1.50 6.03
N ASN A 200 -5.68 -0.76 6.06
CA ASN A 200 -5.06 -0.28 4.83
C ASN A 200 -4.14 -1.38 4.25
N PRO A 201 -4.30 -1.75 2.96
CA PRO A 201 -3.47 -2.79 2.35
C PRO A 201 -1.98 -2.43 2.22
N ASN A 202 -1.62 -1.18 2.48
CA ASN A 202 -0.22 -0.71 2.50
C ASN A 202 0.37 -0.65 3.93
N LEU A 203 -0.41 -0.99 4.96
CA LEU A 203 0.05 -1.06 6.34
C LEU A 203 0.13 -2.52 6.83
N PRO A 204 1.02 -2.81 7.79
CA PRO A 204 1.00 -4.10 8.46
C PRO A 204 -0.31 -4.28 9.24
N SER A 205 -0.84 -5.50 9.28
CA SER A 205 -1.96 -5.85 10.13
C SER A 205 -1.59 -5.70 11.61
N GLY A 206 -2.50 -5.23 12.45
CA GLY A 206 -2.19 -5.08 13.88
C GLY A 206 -3.14 -4.20 14.67
N GLY A 207 -4.35 -4.00 14.17
CA GLY A 207 -5.36 -3.18 14.87
C GLY A 207 -5.09 -1.67 14.78
N VAL A 208 -4.29 -1.25 13.80
CA VAL A 208 -4.04 0.16 13.49
C VAL A 208 -4.64 0.54 12.16
N THR A 209 -5.11 1.78 12.06
CA THR A 209 -5.66 2.36 10.83
C THR A 209 -5.03 3.71 10.56
N ASN A 210 -4.93 4.07 9.30
CA ASN A 210 -4.55 5.40 8.84
C ASN A 210 -5.67 6.09 8.06
N TYR A 211 -6.89 5.56 8.11
CA TYR A 211 -8.09 6.26 7.67
C TYR A 211 -8.61 7.10 8.83
N LEU A 212 -8.33 8.38 8.80
CA LEU A 212 -8.67 9.33 9.86
C LEU A 212 -9.69 10.33 9.35
N ALA A 213 -10.57 10.78 10.25
CA ALA A 213 -11.41 11.93 9.96
C ALA A 213 -10.56 13.20 9.96
N VAL A 214 -10.95 14.20 9.16
CA VAL A 214 -10.35 15.52 9.25
C VAL A 214 -11.09 16.29 10.33
N VAL A 215 -10.36 16.80 11.31
CA VAL A 215 -10.90 17.57 12.42
C VAL A 215 -10.27 18.95 12.46
N GLY A 216 -11.11 19.96 12.72
CA GLY A 216 -10.74 21.37 12.77
C GLY A 216 -11.95 22.20 13.18
N ALA A 217 -11.79 23.52 13.21
CA ALA A 217 -12.81 24.43 13.73
C ALA A 217 -14.16 24.36 12.97
N ASP A 218 -14.12 24.15 11.65
CA ASP A 218 -15.30 24.06 10.78
C ASP A 218 -15.39 22.74 10.00
N SER A 219 -14.84 21.66 10.53
CA SER A 219 -14.87 20.33 9.88
C SER A 219 -16.23 19.62 10.06
N VAL A 220 -16.47 18.60 9.20
CA VAL A 220 -17.68 17.77 9.29
C VAL A 220 -17.65 16.88 10.53
N VAL A 221 -16.47 16.33 10.86
CA VAL A 221 -16.31 15.52 12.08
C VAL A 221 -15.77 16.40 13.19
N SER A 222 -16.55 16.55 14.24
CA SER A 222 -16.27 17.39 15.40
C SER A 222 -16.66 16.69 16.70
N THR A 223 -16.60 17.38 17.81
CA THR A 223 -17.04 16.83 19.12
C THR A 223 -18.54 16.55 19.18
N THR A 224 -19.32 17.17 18.30
CA THR A 224 -20.77 16.93 18.13
C THR A 224 -21.04 16.44 16.71
N GLY A 225 -22.14 15.70 16.54
CA GLY A 225 -22.56 15.27 15.20
C GLY A 225 -23.00 16.46 14.33
N VAL A 226 -22.64 16.43 13.05
CA VAL A 226 -23.00 17.47 12.06
C VAL A 226 -24.11 16.92 11.16
N ASN A 227 -25.19 17.72 10.98
CA ASN A 227 -26.24 17.39 10.02
C ASN A 227 -25.78 17.76 8.60
N VAL A 228 -26.13 16.94 7.59
CA VAL A 228 -25.76 17.19 6.19
C VAL A 228 -26.16 18.57 5.69
N ARG A 229 -27.26 19.14 6.20
CA ARG A 229 -27.73 20.50 5.85
C ARG A 229 -26.79 21.61 6.31
N GLN A 230 -25.90 21.32 7.26
CA GLN A 230 -24.89 22.26 7.74
C GLN A 230 -23.63 22.31 6.85
N ILE A 231 -23.56 21.43 5.84
CA ILE A 231 -22.48 21.41 4.86
C ILE A 231 -22.88 22.30 3.68
N THR A 232 -22.70 23.62 3.85
CA THR A 232 -23.18 24.61 2.88
C THR A 232 -22.23 24.81 1.69
N ASP A 233 -20.97 24.38 1.80
CA ASP A 233 -19.96 24.44 0.72
C ASP A 233 -20.14 23.35 -0.32
N GLY A 234 -21.07 22.41 -0.06
CA GLY A 234 -21.42 21.29 -0.92
C GLY A 234 -20.74 19.99 -0.50
N THR A 235 -21.55 18.94 -0.41
CA THR A 235 -21.10 17.61 0.06
C THR A 235 -20.02 17.00 -0.82
N SER A 236 -19.99 17.31 -2.13
CA SER A 236 -18.98 16.82 -3.08
C SER A 236 -17.63 17.57 -3.00
N ARG A 237 -17.56 18.64 -2.22
CA ARG A 237 -16.39 19.49 -2.04
C ARG A 237 -15.87 19.53 -0.60
N THR A 238 -16.55 18.90 0.35
CA THR A 238 -16.16 18.87 1.75
C THR A 238 -15.58 17.53 2.12
N VAL A 239 -14.30 17.49 2.51
CA VAL A 239 -13.56 16.31 2.93
C VAL A 239 -13.99 15.88 4.33
N VAL A 240 -14.22 14.59 4.49
CA VAL A 240 -14.57 13.93 5.78
C VAL A 240 -13.45 13.05 6.28
N LEU A 241 -12.92 12.16 5.39
CA LEU A 241 -11.86 11.22 5.74
C LEU A 241 -10.65 11.41 4.84
N VAL A 242 -9.46 11.17 5.39
CA VAL A 242 -8.20 11.15 4.66
C VAL A 242 -7.40 9.90 4.98
N GLU A 243 -6.62 9.44 4.00
CA GLU A 243 -5.57 8.45 4.18
C GLU A 243 -4.30 9.17 4.59
N VAL A 244 -3.92 9.08 5.87
CA VAL A 244 -2.69 9.70 6.38
C VAL A 244 -1.47 8.81 6.19
N ASP A 245 -0.29 9.37 6.34
CA ASP A 245 0.98 8.65 6.25
C ASP A 245 1.08 7.54 7.31
N ALA A 246 1.87 6.50 7.02
CA ALA A 246 1.98 5.30 7.86
C ALA A 246 2.40 5.60 9.30
N ASN A 247 3.27 6.59 9.51
CA ASN A 247 3.74 7.01 10.83
C ASN A 247 2.67 7.74 11.68
N ARG A 248 1.52 8.06 11.09
CA ARG A 248 0.35 8.64 11.76
C ARG A 248 -0.78 7.64 12.01
N ALA A 249 -0.56 6.36 11.69
CA ALA A 249 -1.54 5.32 11.97
C ALA A 249 -1.78 5.19 13.48
N VAL A 250 -3.05 4.98 13.85
CA VAL A 250 -3.50 4.91 15.24
C VAL A 250 -4.27 3.61 15.49
N PRO A 251 -4.36 3.11 16.75
CA PRO A 251 -5.30 2.06 17.09
C PRO A 251 -6.71 2.46 16.63
N TRP A 252 -7.40 1.58 15.90
CA TRP A 252 -8.67 1.93 15.25
C TRP A 252 -9.78 2.36 16.21
N THR A 253 -9.71 1.91 17.48
CA THR A 253 -10.67 2.29 18.53
C THR A 253 -10.35 3.62 19.23
N LYS A 254 -9.09 4.11 19.03
CA LYS A 254 -8.62 5.34 19.68
C LYS A 254 -9.29 6.56 19.06
N PRO A 255 -9.87 7.48 19.86
CA PRO A 255 -10.51 8.71 19.38
C PRO A 255 -9.46 9.77 19.02
N VAL A 256 -8.62 9.46 18.04
CA VAL A 256 -7.62 10.38 17.47
C VAL A 256 -7.82 10.39 15.97
N ASP A 257 -7.79 11.57 15.40
CA ASP A 257 -8.02 11.85 13.99
C ASP A 257 -6.99 12.84 13.45
N HIS A 258 -7.10 13.23 12.19
CA HIS A 258 -6.18 14.12 11.54
C HIS A 258 -6.55 15.56 11.86
N GLU A 259 -5.81 16.18 12.78
CA GLU A 259 -5.96 17.62 13.09
C GLU A 259 -5.43 18.43 11.91
N PHE A 260 -6.32 19.20 11.29
CA PHE A 260 -5.97 20.04 10.17
C PHE A 260 -5.15 21.24 10.64
N ASN A 261 -3.94 21.38 10.11
CA ASN A 261 -3.05 22.48 10.42
C ASN A 261 -3.06 23.52 9.29
N GLU A 262 -3.66 24.68 9.50
CA GLU A 262 -3.73 25.76 8.51
C GLU A 262 -2.36 26.24 8.03
N LYS A 263 -1.34 26.22 8.89
CA LYS A 263 0.03 26.62 8.54
C LYS A 263 0.79 25.55 7.75
N ALA A 264 0.37 24.30 7.88
CA ALA A 264 0.98 23.15 7.20
C ALA A 264 -0.12 22.18 6.71
N PRO A 265 -0.98 22.56 5.74
CA PRO A 265 -2.17 21.80 5.35
C PRO A 265 -1.89 20.38 4.84
N LYS A 266 -0.67 20.13 4.34
CA LYS A 266 -0.25 18.84 3.79
C LYS A 266 0.51 17.96 4.80
N ALA A 267 0.67 18.40 6.03
CA ALA A 267 1.46 17.70 7.04
C ALA A 267 0.87 16.31 7.36
N GLY A 268 1.62 15.24 7.08
CA GLY A 268 1.20 13.86 7.32
C GLY A 268 0.35 13.26 6.21
N LEU A 269 0.38 13.86 5.01
CA LEU A 269 -0.33 13.39 3.82
C LEU A 269 0.65 13.16 2.67
N GLY A 270 0.44 12.10 1.89
CA GLY A 270 1.08 11.89 0.58
C GLY A 270 2.40 11.12 0.59
N ALA A 271 2.95 10.72 1.73
CA ALA A 271 4.14 9.88 1.78
C ALA A 271 3.83 8.38 1.61
N LEU A 272 2.60 7.95 1.91
CA LEU A 272 2.19 6.56 1.73
C LEU A 272 2.09 6.15 0.25
N ARG A 273 1.72 7.08 -0.62
CA ARG A 273 1.60 6.90 -2.07
C ARG A 273 2.34 8.03 -2.77
N THR A 274 3.10 7.68 -3.81
CA THR A 274 3.92 8.68 -4.52
C THR A 274 3.06 9.82 -5.10
N GLY A 275 3.10 10.96 -4.44
CA GLY A 275 2.49 12.22 -4.90
C GLY A 275 0.97 12.32 -4.81
N VAL A 276 0.29 11.35 -4.17
CA VAL A 276 -1.17 11.32 -4.05
C VAL A 276 -1.58 10.81 -2.66
N PHE A 277 -2.63 11.36 -2.08
CA PHE A 277 -3.32 10.80 -0.91
C PHE A 277 -4.81 10.63 -1.20
N LEU A 278 -5.44 9.65 -0.56
CA LEU A 278 -6.87 9.40 -0.75
C LEU A 278 -7.69 10.24 0.21
N THR A 279 -8.78 10.79 -0.30
CA THR A 279 -9.76 11.56 0.46
C THR A 279 -11.17 11.07 0.17
N ALA A 280 -12.00 11.02 1.20
CA ALA A 280 -13.42 10.77 1.07
C ALA A 280 -14.21 12.05 1.38
N PHE A 281 -15.16 12.36 0.53
CA PHE A 281 -16.01 13.55 0.62
C PHE A 281 -17.34 13.22 1.28
N ALA A 282 -18.01 14.28 1.74
CA ALA A 282 -19.28 14.15 2.46
C ALA A 282 -20.42 13.56 1.61
N ASP A 283 -20.31 13.55 0.26
CA ASP A 283 -21.23 12.86 -0.65
C ASP A 283 -20.95 11.36 -0.82
N GLY A 284 -19.92 10.83 -0.14
CA GLY A 284 -19.49 9.43 -0.25
C GLY A 284 -18.50 9.16 -1.38
N THR A 285 -18.17 10.13 -2.22
CA THR A 285 -17.15 9.96 -3.26
C THR A 285 -15.76 9.87 -2.64
N VAL A 286 -14.88 9.04 -3.25
CA VAL A 286 -13.48 8.90 -2.84
C VAL A 286 -12.60 9.23 -4.03
N ARG A 287 -11.66 10.15 -3.82
CA ARG A 287 -10.74 10.63 -4.86
C ARG A 287 -9.30 10.63 -4.36
N GLY A 288 -8.36 10.55 -5.29
CA GLY A 288 -6.95 10.82 -5.00
C GLY A 288 -6.65 12.30 -5.23
N VAL A 289 -6.20 12.98 -4.19
CA VAL A 289 -5.74 14.38 -4.27
C VAL A 289 -4.23 14.39 -4.44
N ARG A 290 -3.75 15.19 -5.39
CA ARG A 290 -2.30 15.33 -5.62
C ARG A 290 -1.67 16.14 -4.49
N ILE A 291 -0.47 15.74 -4.06
CA ILE A 291 0.30 16.50 -3.06
C ILE A 291 0.70 17.90 -3.56
N SER A 292 0.70 18.10 -4.88
CA SER A 292 0.93 19.41 -5.52
C SER A 292 -0.27 20.36 -5.44
N VAL A 293 -1.44 19.90 -4.91
CA VAL A 293 -2.63 20.74 -4.73
C VAL A 293 -2.28 22.05 -4.00
N ASP A 294 -2.91 23.16 -4.40
CA ASP A 294 -2.72 24.43 -3.72
C ASP A 294 -3.16 24.30 -2.25
N PRO A 295 -2.34 24.76 -1.28
CA PRO A 295 -2.70 24.75 0.13
C PRO A 295 -4.02 25.46 0.44
N ASN A 296 -4.39 26.50 -0.31
CA ASN A 296 -5.65 27.23 -0.13
C ASN A 296 -6.85 26.37 -0.55
N ILE A 297 -6.71 25.60 -1.66
CA ILE A 297 -7.74 24.64 -2.07
C ILE A 297 -7.93 23.59 -0.97
N LEU A 298 -6.84 23.06 -0.41
CA LEU A 298 -6.94 22.06 0.65
C LEU A 298 -7.61 22.63 1.92
N ARG A 299 -7.36 23.89 2.27
CA ARG A 299 -8.08 24.58 3.38
C ARG A 299 -9.57 24.65 3.09
N ALA A 300 -9.94 25.11 1.91
CA ALA A 300 -11.33 25.23 1.49
C ALA A 300 -12.07 23.88 1.39
N LEU A 301 -11.36 22.78 1.10
CA LEU A 301 -11.94 21.44 1.10
C LEU A 301 -12.25 20.89 2.51
N VAL A 302 -11.62 21.42 3.54
CA VAL A 302 -11.78 20.94 4.93
C VAL A 302 -12.94 21.61 5.64
N THR A 303 -13.28 22.85 5.29
CA THR A 303 -14.40 23.61 5.86
C THR A 303 -15.73 23.11 5.31
N LYS A 304 -16.76 23.04 6.17
CA LYS A 304 -18.13 22.70 5.79
C LYS A 304 -19.00 23.92 5.44
N SER A 305 -18.57 25.12 5.86
CA SER A 305 -19.36 26.35 5.75
C SER A 305 -18.52 27.61 5.50
N GLY A 306 -17.28 27.46 4.99
CA GLY A 306 -16.35 28.58 4.72
C GLY A 306 -16.74 29.44 3.53
N ARG A 307 -17.59 28.93 2.62
CA ARG A 307 -18.10 29.62 1.41
C ARG A 307 -16.98 30.02 0.42
N GLU A 308 -15.87 29.31 0.43
CA GLU A 308 -14.78 29.52 -0.50
C GLU A 308 -15.12 29.00 -1.91
N VAL A 309 -14.65 29.72 -2.93
CA VAL A 309 -14.74 29.25 -4.31
C VAL A 309 -13.58 28.29 -4.58
N ILE A 310 -13.86 27.00 -4.73
CA ILE A 310 -12.88 25.98 -5.02
C ILE A 310 -12.80 25.77 -6.53
N GLY A 311 -11.60 25.95 -7.10
CA GLY A 311 -11.27 25.58 -8.48
C GLY A 311 -11.17 24.04 -8.66
N GLU A 312 -10.76 23.59 -9.84
CA GLU A 312 -10.44 22.18 -10.09
C GLU A 312 -9.20 21.74 -9.29
N PHE A 313 -9.22 20.50 -8.76
CA PHE A 313 -8.14 19.91 -7.95
C PHE A 313 -7.94 18.40 -8.19
#